data_05cd815b5d4b375d963d52d596756ee8
#
_entry.id   05cd815b5d4b375d963d52d596756ee8
#
_cell.length_a   1.000
_cell.length_b   1.000
_cell.length_c   1.000
_cell.angle_alpha   90.00
_cell.angle_beta   90.00
_cell.angle_gamma   90.00
#
_symmetry.space_group_name_H-M   'P 1'
#
loop_
_entity.id
_entity.type
_entity.pdbx_description
1 polymer ?
#
loop_
_entity_poly.entity_id
_entity_poly.type
_entity_poly.pdbx_seq_one_letter_code
_entity_poly.pdbx_strand_id
1 'polypeptide(L)'
;MWLFDTGRKNAQMTQNRYIDTRGLCDAPVPFTEAVVNGLAEGGGLYVPESVPHFTLDEIVSMAELPYAQRAARIYRAFDIDLDAETIEELMAQTYGENFDDEDICPITSLDASTHMLELWHGPTSAFKDMALQCLPRFFSASAAALKDAGTIDNDFLILVATSGDTGKAALEGFKDQAGTNIAVMYPHGGVSDIQYKQMATQSGDNVMVWAVRGNFDDCQTGAKAVFGDGPFAESLMGERKIALSSANSINWGRLLPQIVYYVSSYAVLVGSGKVAAGQPIDVCVPTGNFGNILAAWYAKQIGTPIDMLLCASNENRVLADFINTGTYDISEREFVLTPSPSMDILVSSNLERQLFEMTGRSGEAIRSWMADLRDKRSFRIDEETFAKLRSDFAADSIDSAACFAAIKEVFEHHNYLLDPHTAVAYQAAQNLRGENPVLIASTAHWAKFGESVYRAIHGIAPGAALPEEAACLSGCELNELIAKETGLDYIPANLANLDETEIRFTDIIDSAPESIEQAIVKFLDQR
;
A
#
# COMPACT_ATOMS: atom_id res chain seq x y z
N MET A 1 -53.17 -11.87 8.30
CA MET A 1 -52.69 -12.45 9.58
C MET A 1 -51.53 -13.41 9.20
N TRP A 2 -50.33 -12.86 9.09
CA TRP A 2 -49.14 -13.60 8.73
C TRP A 2 -48.26 -13.58 9.96
N LEU A 3 -48.05 -14.74 10.57
CA LEU A 3 -47.17 -14.97 11.70
C LEU A 3 -45.74 -15.05 11.17
N PHE A 4 -44.90 -14.09 11.50
CA PHE A 4 -43.45 -14.20 11.37
C PHE A 4 -42.90 -15.01 12.54
N ASP A 5 -42.35 -16.14 12.21
CA ASP A 5 -41.63 -17.01 13.13
C ASP A 5 -40.32 -16.32 13.59
N THR A 6 -40.28 -15.86 14.84
CA THR A 6 -39.12 -15.25 15.49
C THR A 6 -38.26 -16.28 16.17
N GLY A 7 -37.85 -17.29 15.44
CA GLY A 7 -37.03 -18.42 15.93
C GLY A 7 -35.53 -18.31 15.63
N ARG A 8 -34.93 -17.12 15.52
CA ARG A 8 -33.46 -17.00 15.56
C ARG A 8 -33.00 -16.85 17.02
N LYS A 9 -32.52 -17.97 17.57
CA LYS A 9 -31.72 -17.98 18.79
C LYS A 9 -30.59 -16.97 18.62
N ASN A 10 -30.40 -16.06 19.59
CA ASN A 10 -29.21 -15.24 19.79
C ASN A 10 -27.99 -16.19 19.94
N ALA A 11 -27.39 -16.58 18.83
CA ALA A 11 -25.99 -16.95 18.85
C ALA A 11 -25.27 -15.60 19.08
N GLN A 12 -24.61 -15.43 20.21
CA GLN A 12 -23.59 -14.41 20.37
C GLN A 12 -22.62 -14.63 19.19
N MET A 13 -22.70 -13.74 18.18
CA MET A 13 -21.72 -13.74 17.10
C MET A 13 -20.41 -13.37 17.77
N THR A 14 -19.49 -14.31 17.86
CA THR A 14 -18.13 -14.05 18.33
C THR A 14 -17.45 -13.23 17.26
N GLN A 15 -17.14 -11.98 17.56
CA GLN A 15 -16.38 -11.09 16.66
C GLN A 15 -15.15 -11.78 16.11
N ASN A 16 -14.78 -11.47 14.86
CA ASN A 16 -13.62 -12.05 14.20
C ASN A 16 -12.34 -11.67 14.97
N ARG A 17 -11.46 -12.64 15.11
CA ARG A 17 -10.20 -12.46 15.83
C ARG A 17 -9.04 -12.55 14.85
N TYR A 18 -7.87 -12.11 15.29
CA TYR A 18 -6.65 -12.04 14.50
C TYR A 18 -5.56 -12.90 15.14
N ILE A 19 -4.98 -13.76 14.33
CA ILE A 19 -3.84 -14.63 14.70
C ILE A 19 -2.58 -14.15 13.98
N ASP A 20 -1.41 -14.53 14.49
CA ASP A 20 -0.15 -14.24 13.83
C ASP A 20 0.32 -15.37 12.92
N THR A 21 1.00 -15.00 11.83
CA THR A 21 1.51 -15.92 10.81
C THR A 21 2.56 -16.90 11.32
N ARG A 22 3.18 -16.65 12.48
CA ARG A 22 4.23 -17.50 13.06
C ARG A 22 3.74 -18.38 14.19
N GLY A 23 2.50 -18.15 14.67
CA GLY A 23 1.91 -18.94 15.76
C GLY A 23 2.68 -18.78 17.07
N LEU A 24 3.13 -17.56 17.37
CA LEU A 24 3.87 -17.25 18.59
C LEU A 24 3.04 -16.46 19.61
N CYS A 25 1.90 -15.89 19.21
CA CYS A 25 0.97 -15.27 20.14
C CYS A 25 0.20 -16.32 20.93
N ASP A 26 0.05 -16.12 22.24
CA ASP A 26 -0.66 -17.04 23.15
C ASP A 26 -2.14 -17.16 22.82
N ALA A 27 -2.76 -16.11 22.31
CA ALA A 27 -4.19 -16.07 21.96
C ALA A 27 -4.48 -15.11 20.79
N PRO A 28 -5.57 -15.36 20.04
CA PRO A 28 -6.06 -14.41 19.03
C PRO A 28 -6.50 -13.08 19.66
N VAL A 29 -6.21 -11.97 18.98
CA VAL A 29 -6.53 -10.61 19.43
C VAL A 29 -7.69 -10.00 18.63
N PRO A 30 -8.42 -8.97 19.16
CA PRO A 30 -9.42 -8.25 18.37
C PRO A 30 -8.77 -7.39 17.28
N PHE A 31 -9.58 -6.89 16.33
CA PHE A 31 -9.11 -6.00 15.26
C PHE A 31 -8.46 -4.73 15.82
N THR A 32 -9.09 -4.10 16.82
CA THR A 32 -8.59 -2.88 17.46
C THR A 32 -7.17 -3.06 17.98
N GLU A 33 -6.87 -4.19 18.62
CA GLU A 33 -5.53 -4.51 19.12
C GLU A 33 -4.56 -4.84 17.99
N ALA A 34 -4.98 -5.63 16.99
CA ALA A 34 -4.15 -5.99 15.84
C ALA A 34 -3.71 -4.75 15.03
N VAL A 35 -4.60 -3.76 14.86
CA VAL A 35 -4.31 -2.53 14.13
C VAL A 35 -3.37 -1.60 14.91
N VAL A 36 -3.59 -1.45 16.22
CA VAL A 36 -2.76 -0.59 17.08
C VAL A 36 -1.35 -1.16 17.26
N ASN A 37 -1.23 -2.47 17.45
CA ASN A 37 0.07 -3.14 17.54
C ASN A 37 0.79 -3.20 16.18
N GLY A 38 0.05 -3.38 15.09
CA GLY A 38 0.56 -3.46 13.72
C GLY A 38 1.40 -4.70 13.40
N LEU A 39 2.20 -5.17 14.35
CA LEU A 39 3.05 -6.37 14.30
C LEU A 39 2.80 -7.21 15.54
N ALA A 40 2.72 -8.52 15.36
CA ALA A 40 2.53 -9.44 16.46
C ALA A 40 3.83 -9.66 17.26
N GLU A 41 3.70 -10.06 18.51
CA GLU A 41 4.82 -10.47 19.35
C GLU A 41 5.61 -11.60 18.66
N GLY A 42 6.93 -11.54 18.68
CA GLY A 42 7.77 -12.49 17.93
C GLY A 42 7.88 -12.19 16.41
N GLY A 43 7.32 -11.07 15.94
CA GLY A 43 7.48 -10.54 14.59
C GLY A 43 6.60 -11.18 13.52
N GLY A 44 5.60 -11.98 13.89
CA GLY A 44 4.56 -12.49 12.98
C GLY A 44 3.60 -11.40 12.53
N LEU A 45 2.90 -11.62 11.41
CA LEU A 45 1.94 -10.68 10.84
C LEU A 45 0.51 -11.10 11.20
N TYR A 46 -0.33 -10.14 11.59
CA TYR A 46 -1.73 -10.42 11.89
C TYR A 46 -2.53 -10.75 10.62
N VAL A 47 -3.34 -11.81 10.71
CA VAL A 47 -4.36 -12.20 9.72
C VAL A 47 -5.67 -12.56 10.45
N PRO A 48 -6.85 -12.36 9.83
CA PRO A 48 -8.12 -12.73 10.46
C PRO A 48 -8.25 -14.26 10.58
N GLU A 49 -8.88 -14.77 11.65
CA GLU A 49 -9.17 -16.21 11.79
C GLU A 49 -10.12 -16.68 10.70
N SER A 50 -11.07 -15.86 10.30
CA SER A 50 -12.01 -16.17 9.23
C SER A 50 -12.08 -15.02 8.22
N VAL A 51 -12.27 -15.39 6.95
CA VAL A 51 -12.47 -14.48 5.82
C VAL A 51 -13.94 -14.57 5.41
N PRO A 52 -14.66 -13.42 5.25
CA PRO A 52 -16.06 -13.44 4.82
C PRO A 52 -16.19 -14.00 3.40
N HIS A 53 -17.40 -14.38 3.04
CA HIS A 53 -17.70 -14.77 1.66
C HIS A 53 -18.94 -14.05 1.17
N PHE A 54 -18.86 -13.47 -0.02
CA PHE A 54 -19.98 -12.83 -0.73
C PHE A 54 -20.39 -13.70 -1.91
N THR A 55 -21.69 -13.80 -2.12
CA THR A 55 -22.23 -14.33 -3.37
C THR A 55 -21.98 -13.36 -4.53
N LEU A 56 -22.00 -13.86 -5.76
CA LEU A 56 -21.87 -13.01 -6.96
C LEU A 56 -22.90 -11.87 -6.97
N ASP A 57 -24.16 -12.17 -6.62
CA ASP A 57 -25.24 -11.18 -6.59
C ASP A 57 -24.98 -10.07 -5.56
N GLU A 58 -24.43 -10.43 -4.40
CA GLU A 58 -24.03 -9.45 -3.38
C GLU A 58 -22.90 -8.55 -3.86
N ILE A 59 -21.89 -9.10 -4.55
CA ILE A 59 -20.79 -8.32 -5.15
C ILE A 59 -21.32 -7.38 -6.23
N VAL A 60 -22.10 -7.91 -7.19
CA VAL A 60 -22.64 -7.10 -8.30
C VAL A 60 -23.54 -5.98 -7.79
N SER A 61 -24.36 -6.23 -6.77
CA SER A 61 -25.21 -5.22 -6.15
C SER A 61 -24.44 -4.03 -5.54
N MET A 62 -23.17 -4.19 -5.26
CA MET A 62 -22.33 -3.10 -4.74
C MET A 62 -22.06 -2.01 -5.80
N ALA A 63 -22.24 -2.30 -7.10
CA ALA A 63 -22.06 -1.30 -8.16
C ALA A 63 -22.96 -0.06 -7.98
N GLU A 64 -24.14 -0.22 -7.39
CA GLU A 64 -25.11 0.86 -7.16
C GLU A 64 -24.79 1.73 -5.93
N LEU A 65 -23.83 1.32 -5.09
CA LEU A 65 -23.47 2.01 -3.86
C LEU A 65 -22.28 2.97 -4.10
N PRO A 66 -22.23 4.12 -3.42
CA PRO A 66 -21.01 4.93 -3.32
C PRO A 66 -19.85 4.12 -2.73
N TYR A 67 -18.61 4.45 -3.09
CA TYR A 67 -17.42 3.71 -2.65
C TYR A 67 -17.33 3.56 -1.13
N ALA A 68 -17.57 4.62 -0.36
CA ALA A 68 -17.56 4.56 1.10
C ALA A 68 -18.54 3.52 1.68
N GLN A 69 -19.73 3.35 1.06
CA GLN A 69 -20.71 2.35 1.48
C GLN A 69 -20.28 0.93 1.08
N ARG A 70 -19.63 0.75 -0.07
CA ARG A 70 -19.00 -0.53 -0.45
C ARG A 70 -17.94 -0.93 0.59
N ALA A 71 -17.09 0.03 0.97
CA ALA A 71 -16.06 -0.16 1.98
C ALA A 71 -16.66 -0.54 3.35
N ALA A 72 -17.66 0.19 3.83
CA ALA A 72 -18.35 -0.12 5.08
C ALA A 72 -18.98 -1.52 5.07
N ARG A 73 -19.62 -1.92 3.95
CA ARG A 73 -20.22 -3.26 3.79
C ARG A 73 -19.18 -4.37 3.91
N ILE A 74 -18.01 -4.19 3.30
CA ILE A 74 -16.92 -5.16 3.35
C ILE A 74 -16.31 -5.23 4.77
N TYR A 75 -16.04 -4.10 5.42
CA TYR A 75 -15.52 -4.06 6.79
C TYR A 75 -16.47 -4.72 7.79
N ARG A 76 -17.77 -4.46 7.68
CA ARG A 76 -18.78 -5.13 8.51
C ARG A 76 -18.82 -6.64 8.30
N ALA A 77 -18.58 -7.12 7.07
CA ALA A 77 -18.50 -8.55 6.78
C ALA A 77 -17.27 -9.22 7.42
N PHE A 78 -16.16 -8.48 7.59
CA PHE A 78 -15.01 -8.95 8.37
C PHE A 78 -15.28 -9.03 9.88
N ASP A 79 -16.45 -8.55 10.35
CA ASP A 79 -16.92 -8.64 11.74
C ASP A 79 -15.89 -8.13 12.76
N ILE A 80 -15.33 -6.94 12.49
CA ILE A 80 -14.36 -6.27 13.35
C ILE A 80 -15.06 -5.77 14.65
N ASP A 81 -14.31 -5.58 15.71
CA ASP A 81 -14.79 -5.16 17.05
C ASP A 81 -15.05 -3.64 17.18
N LEU A 82 -15.53 -3.01 16.11
CA LEU A 82 -16.14 -1.67 16.12
C LEU A 82 -17.60 -1.79 15.69
N ASP A 83 -18.45 -0.92 16.23
CA ASP A 83 -19.87 -0.96 15.87
C ASP A 83 -20.13 -0.45 14.44
N ALA A 84 -21.29 -0.81 13.91
CA ALA A 84 -21.63 -0.53 12.52
C ALA A 84 -21.70 0.98 12.20
N GLU A 85 -22.17 1.82 13.14
CA GLU A 85 -22.29 3.27 12.99
C GLU A 85 -20.89 3.90 12.91
N THR A 86 -20.00 3.52 13.82
CA THR A 86 -18.57 3.92 13.78
C THR A 86 -17.90 3.54 12.46
N ILE A 87 -18.11 2.33 11.97
CA ILE A 87 -17.53 1.90 10.68
C ILE A 87 -18.05 2.77 9.53
N GLU A 88 -19.35 3.03 9.46
CA GLU A 88 -19.98 3.84 8.42
C GLU A 88 -19.47 5.30 8.45
N GLU A 89 -19.36 5.90 9.63
CA GLU A 89 -18.80 7.25 9.82
C GLU A 89 -17.34 7.34 9.39
N LEU A 90 -16.50 6.39 9.83
CA LEU A 90 -15.08 6.37 9.48
C LEU A 90 -14.89 6.19 7.97
N MET A 91 -15.71 5.36 7.31
CA MET A 91 -15.64 5.20 5.85
C MET A 91 -16.09 6.44 5.09
N ALA A 92 -17.13 7.13 5.54
CA ALA A 92 -17.57 8.39 4.95
C ALA A 92 -16.53 9.50 5.09
N GLN A 93 -15.80 9.53 6.22
CA GLN A 93 -14.68 10.47 6.44
C GLN A 93 -13.43 10.10 5.64
N THR A 94 -13.26 8.81 5.31
CA THR A 94 -12.09 8.31 4.59
C THR A 94 -12.18 8.57 3.10
N TYR A 95 -13.33 8.25 2.50
CA TYR A 95 -13.54 8.23 1.04
C TYR A 95 -14.60 9.27 0.66
N GLY A 96 -14.18 10.50 0.42
CA GLY A 96 -15.06 11.63 0.13
C GLY A 96 -14.31 12.74 -0.61
N GLU A 97 -14.53 13.99 -0.22
CA GLU A 97 -14.00 15.20 -0.86
C GLU A 97 -12.45 15.32 -0.88
N ASN A 98 -11.76 14.48 -0.12
CA ASN A 98 -10.29 14.35 -0.14
C ASN A 98 -9.77 13.54 -1.35
N PHE A 99 -10.66 12.95 -2.13
CA PHE A 99 -10.37 12.36 -3.44
C PHE A 99 -10.91 13.28 -4.53
N ASP A 100 -10.22 13.38 -5.65
CA ASP A 100 -10.55 14.28 -6.75
C ASP A 100 -11.48 13.66 -7.80
N ASP A 101 -11.92 12.40 -7.60
CA ASP A 101 -12.92 11.70 -8.38
C ASP A 101 -14.03 11.12 -7.49
N GLU A 102 -15.29 11.27 -7.89
CA GLU A 102 -16.46 10.79 -7.14
C GLU A 102 -16.48 9.26 -6.97
N ASP A 103 -15.92 8.54 -7.93
CA ASP A 103 -15.79 7.07 -7.89
C ASP A 103 -14.64 6.59 -6.99
N ILE A 104 -13.81 7.51 -6.48
CA ILE A 104 -12.63 7.28 -5.61
C ILE A 104 -11.50 6.54 -6.33
N CYS A 105 -11.82 5.51 -7.08
CA CYS A 105 -10.90 4.73 -7.90
C CYS A 105 -11.59 4.34 -9.23
N PRO A 106 -11.74 5.29 -10.15
CA PRO A 106 -12.38 5.05 -11.43
C PRO A 106 -11.63 4.03 -12.29
N ILE A 107 -12.32 3.50 -13.31
CA ILE A 107 -11.74 2.53 -14.24
C ILE A 107 -11.74 3.10 -15.64
N THR A 108 -10.55 3.39 -16.16
CA THR A 108 -10.32 3.77 -17.55
C THR A 108 -10.02 2.53 -18.40
N SER A 109 -10.75 2.34 -19.50
CA SER A 109 -10.53 1.22 -20.42
C SER A 109 -9.67 1.67 -21.59
N LEU A 110 -8.53 1.04 -21.79
CA LEU A 110 -7.67 1.28 -22.96
C LEU A 110 -8.24 0.60 -24.21
N ASP A 111 -8.82 -0.59 -24.01
CA ASP A 111 -9.54 -1.36 -25.05
C ASP A 111 -10.64 -2.22 -24.40
N ALA A 112 -11.24 -3.14 -25.17
CA ALA A 112 -12.34 -3.99 -24.69
C ALA A 112 -11.93 -5.00 -23.61
N SER A 113 -10.63 -5.27 -23.44
CA SER A 113 -10.09 -6.30 -22.54
C SER A 113 -9.03 -5.79 -21.57
N THR A 114 -8.64 -4.52 -21.65
CA THR A 114 -7.60 -3.90 -20.82
C THR A 114 -8.17 -2.71 -20.06
N HIS A 115 -8.23 -2.83 -18.74
CA HIS A 115 -8.85 -1.85 -17.85
C HIS A 115 -7.83 -1.37 -16.83
N MET A 116 -7.68 -0.05 -16.69
CA MET A 116 -6.81 0.61 -15.72
C MET A 116 -7.63 0.98 -14.50
N LEU A 117 -7.29 0.42 -13.34
CA LEU A 117 -7.85 0.81 -12.05
C LEU A 117 -7.02 1.96 -11.49
N GLU A 118 -7.56 3.17 -11.55
CA GLU A 118 -6.86 4.39 -11.16
C GLU A 118 -6.94 4.58 -9.64
N LEU A 119 -5.89 4.23 -8.94
CA LEU A 119 -5.80 4.27 -7.46
C LEU A 119 -5.13 5.54 -6.93
N TRP A 120 -4.96 6.56 -7.77
CA TRP A 120 -4.15 7.74 -7.49
C TRP A 120 -4.96 9.05 -7.33
N HIS A 121 -6.28 8.97 -7.26
CA HIS A 121 -7.16 10.13 -7.06
C HIS A 121 -7.17 10.68 -5.62
N GLY A 122 -6.41 10.07 -4.72
CA GLY A 122 -6.29 10.53 -3.35
C GLY A 122 -5.34 11.73 -3.17
N PRO A 123 -5.26 12.27 -1.95
CA PRO A 123 -4.57 13.53 -1.64
C PRO A 123 -3.05 13.51 -1.85
N THR A 124 -2.44 12.37 -2.16
CA THR A 124 -1.00 12.29 -2.47
C THR A 124 -0.70 11.69 -3.83
N SER A 125 -1.73 11.45 -4.63
CA SER A 125 -1.67 10.92 -6.00
C SER A 125 -0.95 9.58 -6.12
N ALA A 126 -1.19 8.67 -5.14
CA ALA A 126 -0.69 7.30 -5.14
C ALA A 126 -1.69 6.35 -4.47
N PHE A 127 -1.71 5.06 -4.90
CA PHE A 127 -2.58 4.02 -4.34
C PHE A 127 -2.51 3.87 -2.82
N LYS A 128 -1.41 4.34 -2.25
CA LYS A 128 -1.18 4.30 -0.80
C LYS A 128 -2.23 5.09 -0.03
N ASP A 129 -2.84 6.11 -0.65
CA ASP A 129 -3.93 6.89 -0.09
C ASP A 129 -5.16 6.04 0.23
N MET A 130 -5.46 5.04 -0.62
CA MET A 130 -6.58 4.13 -0.40
C MET A 130 -6.53 3.46 0.99
N ALA A 131 -5.32 3.19 1.47
CA ALA A 131 -5.11 2.60 2.78
C ALA A 131 -4.70 3.62 3.86
N LEU A 132 -3.92 4.65 3.49
CA LEU A 132 -3.40 5.61 4.46
C LEU A 132 -4.34 6.80 4.74
N GLN A 133 -5.46 6.92 4.03
CA GLN A 133 -6.59 7.72 4.49
C GLN A 133 -7.49 6.92 5.45
N CYS A 134 -7.50 5.59 5.36
CA CYS A 134 -8.31 4.69 6.18
C CYS A 134 -7.63 4.31 7.51
N LEU A 135 -6.42 3.73 7.45
CA LEU A 135 -5.70 3.23 8.64
C LEU A 135 -5.63 4.25 9.78
N PRO A 136 -5.24 5.54 9.58
CA PRO A 136 -5.09 6.47 10.69
C PRO A 136 -6.40 6.69 11.46
N ARG A 137 -7.53 6.75 10.77
CA ARG A 137 -8.85 6.91 11.39
C ARG A 137 -9.25 5.69 12.20
N PHE A 138 -9.09 4.49 11.63
CA PHE A 138 -9.34 3.23 12.35
C PHE A 138 -8.35 3.01 13.48
N PHE A 139 -7.09 3.43 13.33
CA PHE A 139 -6.09 3.40 14.39
C PHE A 139 -6.51 4.28 15.58
N SER A 140 -6.88 5.54 15.33
CA SER A 140 -7.32 6.46 16.37
C SER A 140 -8.59 5.97 17.08
N ALA A 141 -9.58 5.47 16.34
CA ALA A 141 -10.78 4.87 16.91
C ALA A 141 -10.47 3.62 17.75
N SER A 142 -9.58 2.75 17.25
CA SER A 142 -9.13 1.56 17.98
C SER A 142 -8.37 1.92 19.26
N ALA A 143 -7.45 2.90 19.18
CA ALA A 143 -6.72 3.37 20.35
C ALA A 143 -7.66 4.00 21.41
N ALA A 144 -8.67 4.76 20.98
CA ALA A 144 -9.70 5.30 21.86
C ALA A 144 -10.50 4.18 22.56
N ALA A 145 -10.96 3.17 21.81
CA ALA A 145 -11.69 2.03 22.36
C ALA A 145 -10.84 1.25 23.39
N LEU A 146 -9.55 1.05 23.12
CA LEU A 146 -8.63 0.37 24.04
C LEU A 146 -8.36 1.22 25.31
N LYS A 147 -8.31 2.56 25.20
CA LYS A 147 -8.22 3.47 26.35
C LYS A 147 -9.47 3.42 27.21
N ASP A 148 -10.65 3.47 26.58
CA ASP A 148 -11.94 3.39 27.29
C ASP A 148 -12.11 2.05 28.02
N ALA A 149 -11.57 0.98 27.45
CA ALA A 149 -11.51 -0.33 28.10
C ALA A 149 -10.44 -0.43 29.19
N GLY A 150 -9.57 0.57 29.35
CA GLY A 150 -8.45 0.55 30.30
C GLY A 150 -7.32 -0.38 29.92
N THR A 151 -7.24 -0.81 28.66
CA THR A 151 -6.17 -1.70 28.13
C THR A 151 -4.88 -0.94 27.91
N ILE A 152 -4.97 0.31 27.48
CA ILE A 152 -3.83 1.23 27.29
C ILE A 152 -4.13 2.58 27.93
N ASP A 153 -3.07 3.37 28.23
CA ASP A 153 -3.21 4.74 28.78
C ASP A 153 -2.28 5.75 28.06
N ASN A 154 -1.84 5.41 26.84
CA ASN A 154 -0.83 6.15 26.09
C ASN A 154 -1.34 6.64 24.73
N ASP A 155 -0.66 7.65 24.20
CA ASP A 155 -0.70 8.08 22.81
C ASP A 155 0.40 7.37 21.99
N PHE A 156 0.48 7.66 20.69
CA PHE A 156 1.41 6.99 19.79
C PHE A 156 2.27 7.98 18.99
N LEU A 157 3.53 7.59 18.77
CA LEU A 157 4.38 8.17 17.74
C LEU A 157 4.56 7.18 16.60
N ILE A 158 4.04 7.54 15.44
CA ILE A 158 4.19 6.78 14.20
C ILE A 158 5.51 7.18 13.55
N LEU A 159 6.50 6.28 13.58
CA LEU A 159 7.82 6.51 12.98
C LEU A 159 7.90 5.77 11.64
N VAL A 160 8.22 6.51 10.56
CA VAL A 160 8.24 5.97 9.19
C VAL A 160 9.56 6.32 8.52
N ALA A 161 10.27 5.31 8.00
CA ALA A 161 11.33 5.49 7.02
C ALA A 161 10.75 5.26 5.61
N THR A 162 11.03 6.15 4.66
CA THR A 162 10.42 6.13 3.34
C THR A 162 11.41 6.42 2.21
N SER A 163 11.15 5.84 1.04
CA SER A 163 11.76 6.23 -0.24
C SER A 163 10.92 7.26 -1.03
N GLY A 164 9.86 7.84 -0.42
CA GLY A 164 9.01 8.86 -1.02
C GLY A 164 7.52 8.67 -0.72
N ASP A 165 6.79 7.98 -1.57
CA ASP A 165 5.32 7.92 -1.57
C ASP A 165 4.67 7.48 -0.25
N THR A 166 5.23 6.45 0.41
CA THR A 166 4.65 5.95 1.67
C THR A 166 4.71 6.99 2.78
N GLY A 167 5.84 7.73 2.86
CA GLY A 167 6.00 8.78 3.86
C GLY A 167 5.00 9.90 3.67
N LYS A 168 4.86 10.41 2.45
CA LYS A 168 3.87 11.47 2.15
C LYS A 168 2.43 11.00 2.44
N ALA A 169 2.06 9.81 2.00
CA ALA A 169 0.71 9.30 2.25
C ALA A 169 0.44 9.06 3.76
N ALA A 170 1.46 8.63 4.53
CA ALA A 170 1.34 8.49 5.98
C ALA A 170 1.21 9.85 6.68
N LEU A 171 2.01 10.84 6.29
CA LEU A 171 1.91 12.21 6.81
C LEU A 171 0.50 12.78 6.59
N GLU A 172 -0.04 12.65 5.39
CA GLU A 172 -1.36 13.18 5.06
C GLU A 172 -2.47 12.46 5.82
N GLY A 173 -2.36 11.13 5.97
CA GLY A 173 -3.37 10.36 6.66
C GLY A 173 -3.38 10.54 8.18
N PHE A 174 -2.20 10.63 8.82
CA PHE A 174 -2.06 10.84 10.27
C PHE A 174 -2.11 12.30 10.69
N LYS A 175 -2.11 13.23 9.74
CA LYS A 175 -2.25 14.64 10.01
C LYS A 175 -3.45 14.90 10.90
N ASP A 176 -3.18 15.55 12.04
CA ASP A 176 -4.19 15.99 13.03
C ASP A 176 -5.09 14.88 13.56
N GLN A 177 -4.69 13.59 13.45
CA GLN A 177 -5.41 12.48 14.04
C GLN A 177 -5.18 12.42 15.56
N ALA A 178 -6.27 12.30 16.31
CA ALA A 178 -6.26 12.29 17.77
C ALA A 178 -5.43 11.10 18.31
N GLY A 179 -4.65 11.36 19.37
CA GLY A 179 -3.84 10.34 20.05
C GLY A 179 -2.61 9.88 19.25
N THR A 180 -2.28 10.59 18.16
CA THR A 180 -1.12 10.22 17.33
C THR A 180 -0.21 11.42 17.01
N ASN A 181 1.08 11.15 16.95
CA ASN A 181 2.10 11.99 16.34
C ASN A 181 2.75 11.20 15.21
N ILE A 182 3.23 11.86 14.17
CA ILE A 182 3.93 11.19 13.08
C ILE A 182 5.25 11.87 12.76
N ALA A 183 6.32 11.08 12.63
CA ALA A 183 7.62 11.50 12.17
C ALA A 183 8.06 10.66 10.96
N VAL A 184 8.43 11.31 9.88
CA VAL A 184 8.86 10.67 8.64
C VAL A 184 10.32 11.01 8.35
N MET A 185 11.10 10.00 8.04
CA MET A 185 12.50 10.09 7.65
C MET A 185 12.67 9.65 6.20
N TYR A 186 13.40 10.44 5.42
CA TYR A 186 13.74 10.12 4.03
C TYR A 186 15.24 10.40 3.77
N PRO A 187 15.89 9.67 2.81
CA PRO A 187 17.30 9.89 2.50
C PRO A 187 17.51 11.27 1.86
N HIS A 188 18.43 12.04 2.41
CA HIS A 188 18.78 13.37 1.88
C HIS A 188 19.30 13.27 0.45
N GLY A 189 18.59 13.88 -0.51
CA GLY A 189 18.91 13.79 -1.94
C GLY A 189 18.54 12.46 -2.59
N GLY A 190 17.82 11.55 -1.89
CA GLY A 190 17.44 10.22 -2.38
C GLY A 190 15.96 10.08 -2.81
N VAL A 191 15.22 11.18 -2.93
CA VAL A 191 13.83 11.21 -3.41
C VAL A 191 13.71 12.22 -4.55
N SER A 192 12.67 12.11 -5.41
CA SER A 192 12.43 13.07 -6.48
C SER A 192 12.08 14.46 -5.94
N ASP A 193 12.24 15.52 -6.77
CA ASP A 193 11.88 16.90 -6.39
C ASP A 193 10.41 17.00 -5.94
N ILE A 194 9.51 16.38 -6.68
CA ILE A 194 8.07 16.32 -6.33
C ILE A 194 7.86 15.62 -4.97
N GLN A 195 8.47 14.47 -4.75
CA GLN A 195 8.33 13.74 -3.48
C GLN A 195 8.93 14.52 -2.30
N TYR A 196 10.08 15.17 -2.49
CA TYR A 196 10.67 16.04 -1.50
C TYR A 196 9.70 17.17 -1.12
N LYS A 197 9.23 17.93 -2.11
CA LYS A 197 8.30 19.04 -1.89
C LYS A 197 7.01 18.57 -1.22
N GLN A 198 6.42 17.46 -1.66
CA GLN A 198 5.23 16.91 -1.03
C GLN A 198 5.42 16.65 0.49
N MET A 199 6.59 16.16 0.91
CA MET A 199 6.87 15.92 2.33
C MET A 199 7.28 17.19 3.06
N ALA A 200 8.17 18.00 2.48
CA ALA A 200 8.72 19.18 3.11
C ALA A 200 7.71 20.33 3.33
N THR A 201 6.62 20.35 2.55
CA THR A 201 5.51 21.31 2.66
C THR A 201 4.33 20.81 3.51
N GLN A 202 4.41 19.59 4.07
CA GLN A 202 3.31 18.99 4.81
C GLN A 202 2.79 19.88 5.92
N SER A 203 1.47 20.10 5.95
CA SER A 203 0.76 20.80 7.02
C SER A 203 0.35 19.85 8.14
N GLY A 204 -0.13 20.40 9.25
CA GLY A 204 -0.59 19.67 10.43
C GLY A 204 0.27 19.96 11.65
N ASP A 205 -0.32 19.88 12.84
CA ASP A 205 0.41 20.19 14.08
C ASP A 205 1.19 18.98 14.60
N ASN A 206 0.68 17.78 14.42
CA ASN A 206 1.24 16.51 14.90
C ASN A 206 2.25 15.84 13.94
N VAL A 207 2.76 16.57 12.94
CA VAL A 207 3.64 16.01 11.91
C VAL A 207 5.08 16.54 12.02
N MET A 208 6.05 15.69 11.70
CA MET A 208 7.47 16.02 11.59
C MET A 208 8.10 15.29 10.41
N VAL A 209 9.01 15.95 9.72
CA VAL A 209 9.76 15.37 8.60
C VAL A 209 11.24 15.68 8.76
N TRP A 210 12.09 14.67 8.64
CA TRP A 210 13.55 14.80 8.64
C TRP A 210 14.17 14.21 7.39
N ALA A 211 15.08 14.97 6.77
CA ALA A 211 16.06 14.39 5.87
C ALA A 211 17.15 13.68 6.68
N VAL A 212 17.59 12.51 6.26
CA VAL A 212 18.62 11.71 6.95
C VAL A 212 19.85 11.60 6.07
N ARG A 213 21.03 11.85 6.62
CA ARG A 213 22.29 11.62 5.90
C ARG A 213 22.49 10.14 5.65
N GLY A 214 22.61 9.76 4.38
CA GLY A 214 22.75 8.37 3.95
C GLY A 214 21.73 8.00 2.89
N ASN A 215 21.56 6.72 2.67
CA ASN A 215 20.60 6.15 1.73
C ASN A 215 19.34 5.64 2.44
N PHE A 216 18.43 5.01 1.68
CA PHE A 216 17.17 4.49 2.25
C PHE A 216 17.38 3.35 3.26
N ASP A 217 18.40 2.50 3.05
CA ASP A 217 18.73 1.41 3.99
C ASP A 217 19.25 1.97 5.32
N ASP A 218 19.98 3.10 5.29
CA ASP A 218 20.41 3.81 6.50
C ASP A 218 19.21 4.35 7.29
N CYS A 219 18.22 4.94 6.60
CA CYS A 219 16.97 5.39 7.23
C CYS A 219 16.20 4.23 7.88
N GLN A 220 16.08 3.10 7.18
CA GLN A 220 15.39 1.91 7.70
C GLN A 220 16.14 1.29 8.89
N THR A 221 17.46 1.22 8.80
CA THR A 221 18.29 0.65 9.85
C THR A 221 18.22 1.49 11.12
N GLY A 222 18.29 2.82 10.98
CA GLY A 222 18.11 3.76 12.09
C GLY A 222 16.74 3.62 12.74
N ALA A 223 15.66 3.60 11.94
CA ALA A 223 14.30 3.41 12.45
C ALA A 223 14.14 2.06 13.19
N LYS A 224 14.65 0.96 12.63
CA LYS A 224 14.60 -0.37 13.27
C LYS A 224 15.38 -0.39 14.59
N ALA A 225 16.52 0.28 14.66
CA ALA A 225 17.30 0.39 15.87
C ALA A 225 16.54 1.12 16.97
N VAL A 226 15.88 2.26 16.64
CA VAL A 226 15.01 3.00 17.58
C VAL A 226 13.84 2.14 18.07
N PHE A 227 13.18 1.39 17.17
CA PHE A 227 12.13 0.43 17.58
C PHE A 227 12.64 -0.69 18.49
N GLY A 228 13.89 -1.08 18.34
CA GLY A 228 14.55 -2.12 19.15
C GLY A 228 15.14 -1.60 20.46
N ASP A 229 15.18 -0.29 20.70
CA ASP A 229 15.73 0.29 21.93
C ASP A 229 14.68 0.28 23.05
N GLY A 230 14.73 -0.78 23.88
CA GLY A 230 13.84 -0.94 25.03
C GLY A 230 13.93 0.22 26.04
N PRO A 231 15.12 0.63 26.52
CA PRO A 231 15.32 1.79 27.36
C PRO A 231 14.70 3.08 26.83
N PHE A 232 14.85 3.36 25.53
CA PHE A 232 14.23 4.53 24.91
C PHE A 232 12.69 4.44 24.90
N ALA A 233 12.14 3.29 24.52
CA ALA A 233 10.71 3.03 24.55
C ALA A 233 10.12 3.17 25.97
N GLU A 234 10.82 2.65 27.00
CA GLU A 234 10.45 2.81 28.40
C GLU A 234 10.47 4.27 28.86
N SER A 235 11.45 5.06 28.42
CA SER A 235 11.54 6.50 28.72
C SER A 235 10.38 7.26 28.08
N LEU A 236 10.07 7.02 26.80
CA LEU A 236 8.91 7.64 26.12
C LEU A 236 7.59 7.32 26.83
N MET A 237 7.41 6.04 27.20
CA MET A 237 6.20 5.61 27.91
C MET A 237 6.13 6.21 29.32
N GLY A 238 7.24 6.19 30.08
CA GLY A 238 7.27 6.67 31.46
C GLY A 238 7.12 8.18 31.60
N GLU A 239 7.78 8.94 30.74
CA GLU A 239 7.86 10.40 30.85
C GLU A 239 6.73 11.11 30.07
N ARG A 240 6.26 10.55 28.95
CA ARG A 240 5.35 11.22 28.00
C ARG A 240 4.06 10.45 27.71
N LYS A 241 3.95 9.22 28.19
CA LYS A 241 2.83 8.32 27.86
C LYS A 241 2.69 8.16 26.33
N ILE A 242 3.81 7.93 25.64
CA ILE A 242 3.86 7.72 24.20
C ILE A 242 4.50 6.36 23.89
N ALA A 243 3.81 5.54 23.08
CA ALA A 243 4.34 4.31 22.52
C ALA A 243 4.77 4.53 21.06
N LEU A 244 5.84 3.84 20.64
CA LEU A 244 6.25 3.81 19.23
C LEU A 244 5.33 2.87 18.44
N SER A 245 4.88 3.31 17.27
CA SER A 245 4.15 2.48 16.32
C SER A 245 4.57 2.80 14.88
N SER A 246 4.14 2.01 13.92
CA SER A 246 4.52 2.15 12.52
C SER A 246 3.32 2.06 11.58
N ALA A 247 3.32 2.89 10.54
CA ALA A 247 2.35 2.85 9.45
C ALA A 247 2.82 1.96 8.27
N ASN A 248 3.65 0.95 8.51
CA ASN A 248 4.20 0.08 7.47
C ASN A 248 3.12 -0.78 6.78
N SER A 249 3.43 -1.28 5.59
CA SER A 249 2.54 -2.15 4.80
C SER A 249 2.19 -3.48 5.49
N ILE A 250 2.91 -3.85 6.55
CA ILE A 250 2.64 -5.06 7.35
C ILE A 250 1.42 -4.93 8.28
N ASN A 251 0.96 -3.71 8.59
CA ASN A 251 -0.24 -3.53 9.40
C ASN A 251 -1.49 -4.02 8.64
N TRP A 252 -2.32 -4.86 9.28
CA TRP A 252 -3.57 -5.35 8.68
C TRP A 252 -4.51 -4.22 8.28
N GLY A 253 -4.55 -3.14 9.06
CA GLY A 253 -5.32 -1.94 8.74
C GLY A 253 -4.88 -1.23 7.45
N ARG A 254 -3.71 -1.59 6.87
CA ARG A 254 -3.31 -1.18 5.52
C ARG A 254 -3.69 -2.18 4.43
N LEU A 255 -3.87 -3.46 4.80
CA LEU A 255 -4.24 -4.49 3.84
C LEU A 255 -5.74 -4.51 3.57
N LEU A 256 -6.56 -4.46 4.62
CA LEU A 256 -8.01 -4.56 4.51
C LEU A 256 -8.64 -3.50 3.57
N PRO A 257 -8.28 -2.20 3.62
CA PRO A 257 -8.81 -1.21 2.67
C PRO A 257 -8.49 -1.53 1.21
N GLN A 258 -7.38 -2.24 0.96
CA GLN A 258 -6.99 -2.61 -0.39
C GLN A 258 -7.84 -3.75 -0.97
N ILE A 259 -8.43 -4.60 -0.14
CA ILE A 259 -9.39 -5.62 -0.59
C ILE A 259 -10.63 -4.94 -1.21
N VAL A 260 -11.04 -3.81 -0.63
CA VAL A 260 -12.25 -3.08 -1.03
C VAL A 260 -12.22 -2.69 -2.50
N TYR A 261 -11.13 -2.10 -2.98
CA TYR A 261 -11.12 -1.61 -4.35
C TYR A 261 -11.12 -2.73 -5.40
N TYR A 262 -10.65 -3.93 -5.11
CA TYR A 262 -10.75 -5.06 -6.04
C TYR A 262 -12.18 -5.62 -6.13
N VAL A 263 -12.86 -5.76 -5.00
CA VAL A 263 -14.29 -6.15 -4.99
C VAL A 263 -15.13 -5.09 -5.68
N SER A 264 -14.91 -3.82 -5.34
CA SER A 264 -15.59 -2.66 -5.94
C SER A 264 -15.39 -2.60 -7.45
N SER A 265 -14.15 -2.79 -7.91
CA SER A 265 -13.82 -2.71 -9.35
C SER A 265 -14.52 -3.78 -10.16
N TYR A 266 -14.59 -5.02 -9.65
CA TYR A 266 -15.35 -6.07 -10.32
C TYR A 266 -16.83 -5.71 -10.42
N ALA A 267 -17.44 -5.22 -9.34
CA ALA A 267 -18.83 -4.77 -9.35
C ALA A 267 -19.07 -3.65 -10.40
N VAL A 268 -18.17 -2.67 -10.47
CA VAL A 268 -18.24 -1.56 -11.44
C VAL A 268 -18.09 -2.05 -12.89
N LEU A 269 -17.14 -2.98 -13.14
CA LEU A 269 -16.95 -3.57 -14.48
C LEU A 269 -18.21 -4.30 -14.95
N VAL A 270 -18.87 -5.04 -14.06
CA VAL A 270 -20.15 -5.71 -14.38
C VAL A 270 -21.27 -4.70 -14.53
N GLY A 271 -21.41 -3.73 -13.61
CA GLY A 271 -22.45 -2.71 -13.65
C GLY A 271 -22.38 -1.83 -14.89
N SER A 272 -21.17 -1.56 -15.40
CA SER A 272 -20.96 -0.81 -16.65
C SER A 272 -21.03 -1.66 -17.92
N GLY A 273 -21.26 -2.98 -17.81
CA GLY A 273 -21.36 -3.90 -18.94
C GLY A 273 -20.02 -4.21 -19.63
N LYS A 274 -18.90 -3.87 -19.03
CA LYS A 274 -17.55 -4.16 -19.55
C LYS A 274 -17.16 -5.63 -19.35
N VAL A 275 -17.72 -6.27 -18.32
CA VAL A 275 -17.53 -7.68 -18.00
C VAL A 275 -18.90 -8.29 -17.70
N ALA A 276 -19.16 -9.52 -18.15
CA ALA A 276 -20.40 -10.21 -17.82
C ALA A 276 -20.37 -10.70 -16.35
N ALA A 277 -21.53 -10.71 -15.68
CA ALA A 277 -21.62 -11.22 -14.32
C ALA A 277 -21.15 -12.68 -14.25
N GLY A 278 -20.19 -12.95 -13.38
CA GLY A 278 -19.54 -14.27 -13.22
C GLY A 278 -18.41 -14.56 -14.22
N GLN A 279 -18.18 -13.71 -15.22
CA GLN A 279 -16.99 -13.80 -16.06
C GLN A 279 -15.75 -13.50 -15.22
N PRO A 280 -14.73 -14.38 -15.20
CA PRO A 280 -13.49 -14.11 -14.48
C PRO A 280 -12.68 -13.00 -15.14
N ILE A 281 -11.92 -12.28 -14.33
CA ILE A 281 -10.92 -11.31 -14.76
C ILE A 281 -9.54 -11.70 -14.24
N ASP A 282 -8.49 -11.32 -14.96
CA ASP A 282 -7.13 -11.35 -14.41
C ASP A 282 -6.82 -9.98 -13.77
N VAL A 283 -5.99 -9.98 -12.74
CA VAL A 283 -5.56 -8.75 -12.06
C VAL A 283 -4.05 -8.62 -12.12
N CYS A 284 -3.54 -7.56 -12.74
CA CYS A 284 -2.11 -7.27 -12.80
C CYS A 284 -1.71 -6.16 -11.82
N VAL A 285 -0.67 -6.42 -11.02
CA VAL A 285 -0.26 -5.51 -9.95
C VAL A 285 1.24 -5.26 -10.01
N PRO A 286 1.69 -3.98 -10.08
CA PRO A 286 3.09 -3.63 -9.89
C PRO A 286 3.46 -3.92 -8.43
N THR A 287 4.35 -4.89 -8.22
CA THR A 287 4.50 -5.53 -6.91
C THR A 287 5.90 -5.35 -6.33
N GLY A 288 5.94 -4.74 -5.13
CA GLY A 288 7.11 -4.71 -4.26
C GLY A 288 6.83 -5.48 -2.96
N ASN A 289 6.28 -4.82 -1.95
CA ASN A 289 5.99 -5.39 -0.62
C ASN A 289 4.82 -6.39 -0.57
N PHE A 290 4.31 -6.84 -1.69
CA PHE A 290 3.25 -7.85 -1.86
C PHE A 290 1.87 -7.47 -1.26
N GLY A 291 1.71 -6.31 -0.63
CA GLY A 291 0.47 -5.91 0.04
C GLY A 291 -0.71 -5.77 -0.93
N ASN A 292 -0.51 -5.08 -2.03
CA ASN A 292 -1.54 -4.79 -3.02
C ASN A 292 -2.03 -6.09 -3.72
N ILE A 293 -1.14 -6.92 -4.23
CA ILE A 293 -1.51 -8.18 -4.89
C ILE A 293 -2.10 -9.20 -3.92
N LEU A 294 -1.66 -9.22 -2.65
CA LEU A 294 -2.27 -10.01 -1.58
C LEU A 294 -3.71 -9.57 -1.30
N ALA A 295 -4.00 -8.27 -1.36
CA ALA A 295 -5.37 -7.76 -1.25
C ALA A 295 -6.26 -8.25 -2.40
N ALA A 296 -5.74 -8.32 -3.63
CA ALA A 296 -6.44 -8.94 -4.75
C ALA A 296 -6.69 -10.44 -4.53
N TRP A 297 -5.72 -11.15 -3.94
CA TRP A 297 -5.90 -12.55 -3.55
C TRP A 297 -7.01 -12.71 -2.50
N TYR A 298 -7.04 -11.88 -1.45
CA TYR A 298 -8.16 -11.90 -0.49
C TYR A 298 -9.49 -11.55 -1.16
N ALA A 299 -9.53 -10.59 -2.09
CA ALA A 299 -10.74 -10.32 -2.86
C ALA A 299 -11.23 -11.55 -3.64
N LYS A 300 -10.34 -12.35 -4.24
CA LYS A 300 -10.64 -13.65 -4.83
C LYS A 300 -11.23 -14.63 -3.79
N GLN A 301 -10.62 -14.73 -2.59
CA GLN A 301 -11.07 -15.65 -1.52
C GLN A 301 -12.46 -15.29 -0.97
N ILE A 302 -12.81 -13.99 -0.95
CA ILE A 302 -14.14 -13.56 -0.47
C ILE A 302 -15.23 -13.67 -1.55
N GLY A 303 -14.92 -14.19 -2.75
CA GLY A 303 -15.90 -14.54 -3.77
C GLY A 303 -15.87 -13.69 -5.04
N THR A 304 -14.94 -12.73 -5.18
CA THR A 304 -14.79 -11.97 -6.43
C THR A 304 -14.25 -12.87 -7.54
N PRO A 305 -14.87 -12.90 -8.73
CA PRO A 305 -14.41 -13.72 -9.84
C PRO A 305 -13.08 -13.22 -10.44
N ILE A 306 -11.99 -13.46 -9.73
CA ILE A 306 -10.62 -13.23 -10.18
C ILE A 306 -10.00 -14.58 -10.52
N ASP A 307 -9.43 -14.73 -11.71
CA ASP A 307 -8.75 -15.95 -12.14
C ASP A 307 -7.26 -15.88 -11.77
N MET A 308 -6.46 -15.20 -12.55
CA MET A 308 -5.01 -15.10 -12.32
C MET A 308 -4.61 -13.75 -11.72
N LEU A 309 -3.66 -13.80 -10.80
CA LEU A 309 -2.96 -12.66 -10.24
C LEU A 309 -1.59 -12.53 -10.92
N LEU A 310 -1.41 -11.48 -11.71
CA LEU A 310 -0.21 -11.24 -12.47
C LEU A 310 0.72 -10.32 -11.67
N CYS A 311 1.77 -10.91 -11.11
CA CYS A 311 2.78 -10.20 -10.32
C CYS A 311 3.81 -9.57 -11.24
N ALA A 312 3.76 -8.26 -11.41
CA ALA A 312 4.72 -7.52 -12.19
C ALA A 312 5.88 -7.05 -11.30
N SER A 313 7.11 -7.41 -11.64
CA SER A 313 8.35 -6.96 -11.00
C SER A 313 9.13 -6.04 -11.93
N ASN A 314 9.94 -5.14 -11.40
CA ASN A 314 10.97 -4.45 -12.16
C ASN A 314 12.28 -5.26 -12.17
N GLU A 315 13.42 -4.62 -12.41
CA GLU A 315 14.75 -5.28 -12.43
C GLU A 315 15.10 -5.95 -11.10
N ASN A 316 14.50 -5.51 -9.98
CA ASN A 316 14.56 -6.20 -8.67
C ASN A 316 13.57 -7.38 -8.67
N ARG A 317 13.83 -8.38 -9.49
CA ARG A 317 12.92 -9.46 -9.91
C ARG A 317 12.75 -10.62 -8.91
N VAL A 318 13.08 -10.43 -7.63
CA VAL A 318 13.04 -11.50 -6.63
C VAL A 318 11.69 -12.20 -6.52
N LEU A 319 10.57 -11.44 -6.63
CA LEU A 319 9.22 -12.00 -6.59
C LEU A 319 8.87 -12.77 -7.86
N ALA A 320 9.24 -12.25 -9.04
CA ALA A 320 9.02 -12.95 -10.30
C ALA A 320 9.76 -14.29 -10.30
N ASP A 321 11.02 -14.32 -9.88
CA ASP A 321 11.81 -15.55 -9.79
C ASP A 321 11.21 -16.51 -8.75
N PHE A 322 10.79 -16.01 -7.59
CA PHE A 322 10.16 -16.82 -6.55
C PHE A 322 8.86 -17.48 -7.05
N ILE A 323 7.96 -16.72 -7.64
CA ILE A 323 6.69 -17.24 -8.16
C ILE A 323 6.94 -18.27 -9.25
N ASN A 324 7.96 -18.09 -10.08
CA ASN A 324 8.28 -19.00 -11.17
C ASN A 324 9.07 -20.26 -10.76
N THR A 325 9.77 -20.24 -9.59
CA THR A 325 10.68 -21.34 -9.20
C THR A 325 10.39 -21.96 -7.84
N GLY A 326 9.59 -21.30 -6.98
CA GLY A 326 9.40 -21.69 -5.57
C GLY A 326 10.60 -21.39 -4.67
N THR A 327 11.63 -20.71 -5.20
CA THR A 327 12.85 -20.37 -4.44
C THR A 327 12.97 -18.85 -4.32
N TYR A 328 12.98 -18.37 -3.08
CA TYR A 328 13.25 -16.98 -2.75
C TYR A 328 14.73 -16.84 -2.39
N ASP A 329 15.49 -16.14 -3.22
CA ASP A 329 16.93 -16.06 -3.07
C ASP A 329 17.42 -14.62 -3.29
N ILE A 330 18.06 -14.06 -2.23
CA ILE A 330 18.67 -12.73 -2.23
C ILE A 330 20.17 -12.79 -1.85
N SER A 331 20.77 -13.98 -1.87
CA SER A 331 22.15 -14.19 -1.38
C SER A 331 23.19 -13.44 -2.21
N GLU A 332 23.00 -13.38 -3.53
CA GLU A 332 23.92 -12.75 -4.49
C GLU A 332 23.27 -11.60 -5.29
N ARG A 333 22.05 -11.15 -4.89
CA ARG A 333 21.37 -10.08 -5.62
C ARG A 333 21.90 -8.71 -5.22
N GLU A 334 22.19 -7.93 -6.24
CA GLU A 334 22.43 -6.49 -6.10
C GLU A 334 21.09 -5.75 -6.11
N PHE A 335 20.99 -4.70 -5.32
CA PHE A 335 19.86 -3.78 -5.35
C PHE A 335 20.01 -2.81 -6.52
N VAL A 336 18.98 -2.71 -7.35
CA VAL A 336 18.98 -1.84 -8.54
C VAL A 336 18.01 -0.67 -8.32
N LEU A 337 18.51 0.55 -8.50
CA LEU A 337 17.65 1.74 -8.55
C LEU A 337 16.98 1.84 -9.92
N THR A 338 15.65 1.88 -9.93
CA THR A 338 14.87 1.88 -11.17
C THR A 338 13.93 3.10 -11.25
N PRO A 339 13.32 3.38 -12.42
CA PRO A 339 12.28 4.40 -12.56
C PRO A 339 11.02 4.14 -11.71
N SER A 340 10.82 2.92 -11.19
CA SER A 340 9.68 2.51 -10.38
C SER A 340 10.08 2.23 -8.91
N PRO A 341 10.51 3.24 -8.12
CA PRO A 341 11.21 3.05 -6.84
C PRO A 341 10.37 2.37 -5.76
N SER A 342 9.05 2.39 -5.82
CA SER A 342 8.20 1.67 -4.85
C SER A 342 8.27 0.14 -4.99
N MET A 343 8.84 -0.34 -6.08
CA MET A 343 9.10 -1.77 -6.36
C MET A 343 10.55 -2.17 -6.13
N ASP A 344 11.44 -1.22 -5.82
CA ASP A 344 12.86 -1.47 -5.54
C ASP A 344 13.00 -2.09 -4.16
N ILE A 345 12.89 -3.40 -4.09
CA ILE A 345 12.98 -4.18 -2.85
C ILE A 345 13.71 -5.51 -3.09
N LEU A 346 14.37 -6.01 -2.05
CA LEU A 346 14.91 -7.38 -2.01
C LEU A 346 14.12 -8.27 -1.05
N VAL A 347 13.51 -7.69 0.00
CA VAL A 347 12.68 -8.44 0.95
C VAL A 347 11.23 -7.94 0.88
N SER A 348 10.34 -8.83 0.48
CA SER A 348 8.91 -8.53 0.31
C SER A 348 8.14 -8.87 1.59
N SER A 349 7.68 -7.85 2.29
CA SER A 349 7.20 -7.96 3.67
C SER A 349 5.88 -8.72 3.83
N ASN A 350 4.93 -8.64 2.87
CA ASN A 350 3.63 -9.33 2.99
C ASN A 350 3.59 -10.72 2.34
N LEU A 351 4.67 -11.14 1.69
CA LEU A 351 4.74 -12.49 1.13
C LEU A 351 4.56 -13.55 2.22
N GLU A 352 5.00 -13.27 3.45
CA GLU A 352 4.81 -14.14 4.61
C GLU A 352 3.34 -14.48 4.84
N ARG A 353 2.41 -13.51 4.69
CA ARG A 353 0.96 -13.75 4.80
C ARG A 353 0.45 -14.68 3.71
N GLN A 354 0.87 -14.46 2.47
CA GLN A 354 0.46 -15.30 1.35
C GLN A 354 0.91 -16.76 1.55
N LEU A 355 2.14 -16.95 1.98
CA LEU A 355 2.68 -18.27 2.28
C LEU A 355 1.97 -18.94 3.45
N PHE A 356 1.63 -18.18 4.50
CA PHE A 356 0.86 -18.68 5.62
C PHE A 356 -0.49 -19.24 5.17
N GLU A 357 -1.24 -18.50 4.37
CA GLU A 357 -2.53 -18.98 3.84
C GLU A 357 -2.36 -20.23 2.95
N MET A 358 -1.35 -20.28 2.09
CA MET A 358 -1.11 -21.40 1.16
C MET A 358 -0.64 -22.68 1.85
N THR A 359 0.03 -22.58 3.01
CA THR A 359 0.42 -23.75 3.82
C THR A 359 -0.73 -24.33 4.64
N GLY A 360 -1.95 -23.80 4.52
CA GLY A 360 -3.05 -24.13 5.42
C GLY A 360 -2.83 -23.58 6.82
N ARG A 361 -2.16 -22.44 6.90
CA ARG A 361 -1.87 -21.67 8.13
C ARG A 361 -0.86 -22.35 9.06
N SER A 362 0.21 -22.91 8.50
CA SER A 362 1.30 -23.51 9.27
C SER A 362 2.31 -22.48 9.77
N GLY A 363 2.18 -22.06 11.02
CA GLY A 363 3.18 -21.17 11.66
C GLY A 363 4.59 -21.79 11.74
N GLU A 364 4.70 -23.11 11.80
CA GLU A 364 6.00 -23.81 11.80
C GLU A 364 6.73 -23.62 10.46
N ALA A 365 6.04 -23.82 9.33
CA ALA A 365 6.62 -23.64 8.00
C ALA A 365 7.09 -22.19 7.82
N ILE A 366 6.27 -21.21 8.22
CA ILE A 366 6.62 -19.79 8.13
C ILE A 366 7.86 -19.47 8.98
N ARG A 367 7.91 -19.91 10.24
CA ARG A 367 9.11 -19.69 11.08
C ARG A 367 10.39 -20.25 10.45
N SER A 368 10.28 -21.47 9.87
CA SER A 368 11.41 -22.11 9.20
C SER A 368 11.91 -21.30 8.01
N TRP A 369 11.00 -20.88 7.10
CA TRP A 369 11.38 -20.12 5.91
C TRP A 369 11.89 -18.71 6.25
N MET A 370 11.29 -18.03 7.23
CA MET A 370 11.75 -16.71 7.66
C MET A 370 13.12 -16.78 8.39
N ALA A 371 13.40 -17.86 9.13
CA ALA A 371 14.72 -18.11 9.70
C ALA A 371 15.76 -18.36 8.59
N ASP A 372 15.43 -19.18 7.59
CA ASP A 372 16.30 -19.45 6.45
C ASP A 372 16.58 -18.16 5.64
N LEU A 373 15.57 -17.33 5.41
CA LEU A 373 15.76 -16.03 4.74
C LEU A 373 16.72 -15.11 5.52
N ARG A 374 16.57 -15.05 6.84
CA ARG A 374 17.44 -14.24 7.71
C ARG A 374 18.88 -14.78 7.73
N ASP A 375 19.04 -16.10 7.90
CA ASP A 375 20.34 -16.72 8.20
C ASP A 375 21.11 -17.12 6.93
N LYS A 376 20.38 -17.59 5.88
CA LYS A 376 20.92 -18.07 4.60
C LYS A 376 20.68 -17.11 3.43
N ARG A 377 19.87 -16.04 3.65
CA ARG A 377 19.39 -15.10 2.62
C ARG A 377 18.60 -15.79 1.49
N SER A 378 18.09 -16.98 1.73
CA SER A 378 17.27 -17.74 0.78
C SER A 378 16.41 -18.78 1.48
N PHE A 379 15.26 -19.12 0.88
CA PHE A 379 14.45 -20.28 1.25
C PHE A 379 13.77 -20.88 0.02
N ARG A 380 13.34 -22.13 0.14
CA ARG A 380 12.53 -22.82 -0.87
C ARG A 380 11.27 -23.37 -0.22
N ILE A 381 10.12 -23.13 -0.85
CA ILE A 381 8.85 -23.71 -0.42
C ILE A 381 8.71 -25.15 -0.93
N ASP A 382 7.87 -25.94 -0.25
CA ASP A 382 7.58 -27.30 -0.66
C ASP A 382 6.73 -27.35 -1.95
N GLU A 383 6.69 -28.53 -2.60
CA GLU A 383 6.02 -28.73 -3.89
C GLU A 383 4.50 -28.51 -3.83
N GLU A 384 3.84 -28.80 -2.70
CA GLU A 384 2.40 -28.57 -2.52
C GLU A 384 2.09 -27.07 -2.45
N THR A 385 2.84 -26.34 -1.63
CA THR A 385 2.73 -24.87 -1.51
C THR A 385 3.06 -24.20 -2.85
N PHE A 386 4.07 -24.70 -3.56
CA PHE A 386 4.43 -24.19 -4.88
C PHE A 386 3.33 -24.42 -5.92
N ALA A 387 2.69 -25.59 -5.92
CA ALA A 387 1.56 -25.88 -6.82
C ALA A 387 0.39 -24.92 -6.57
N LYS A 388 0.05 -24.65 -5.30
CA LYS A 388 -1.00 -23.67 -4.93
C LYS A 388 -0.61 -22.25 -5.36
N LEU A 389 0.65 -21.85 -5.17
CA LEU A 389 1.14 -20.54 -5.62
C LEU A 389 0.95 -20.38 -7.13
N ARG A 390 1.34 -21.39 -7.91
CA ARG A 390 1.22 -21.39 -9.37
C ARG A 390 -0.22 -21.47 -9.90
N SER A 391 -1.16 -21.96 -9.10
CA SER A 391 -2.59 -21.96 -9.49
C SER A 391 -3.24 -20.59 -9.42
N ASP A 392 -2.71 -19.69 -8.60
CA ASP A 392 -3.26 -18.36 -8.40
C ASP A 392 -2.41 -17.24 -9.02
N PHE A 393 -1.09 -17.47 -9.21
CA PHE A 393 -0.14 -16.44 -9.60
C PHE A 393 0.66 -16.80 -10.85
N ALA A 394 0.84 -15.81 -11.73
CA ALA A 394 1.89 -15.77 -12.75
C ALA A 394 2.74 -14.51 -12.52
N ALA A 395 4.00 -14.51 -12.98
CA ALA A 395 4.89 -13.38 -12.75
C ALA A 395 5.85 -13.15 -13.90
N ASP A 396 6.14 -11.88 -14.15
CA ASP A 396 7.15 -11.41 -15.10
C ASP A 396 7.95 -10.24 -14.54
N SER A 397 9.10 -9.98 -15.13
CA SER A 397 9.96 -8.85 -14.77
C SER A 397 10.29 -8.00 -15.99
N ILE A 398 10.09 -6.69 -15.83
CA ILE A 398 10.21 -5.71 -16.90
C ILE A 398 11.38 -4.78 -16.57
N ASP A 399 12.31 -4.64 -17.50
CA ASP A 399 13.43 -3.72 -17.35
C ASP A 399 13.03 -2.25 -17.61
N SER A 400 13.92 -1.34 -17.26
CA SER A 400 13.69 0.10 -17.40
C SER A 400 13.47 0.54 -18.84
N ALA A 401 14.08 -0.13 -19.81
CA ALA A 401 13.91 0.20 -21.24
C ALA A 401 12.52 -0.23 -21.74
N ALA A 402 12.07 -1.43 -21.39
CA ALA A 402 10.72 -1.91 -21.70
C ALA A 402 9.64 -1.10 -20.95
N CYS A 403 9.91 -0.66 -19.70
CA CYS A 403 9.05 0.26 -18.95
C CYS A 403 8.84 1.57 -19.73
N PHE A 404 9.91 2.22 -20.20
CA PHE A 404 9.79 3.46 -20.97
C PHE A 404 9.12 3.25 -22.33
N ALA A 405 9.38 2.12 -22.99
CA ALA A 405 8.68 1.77 -24.23
C ALA A 405 7.17 1.63 -24.01
N ALA A 406 6.75 1.01 -22.91
CA ALA A 406 5.34 0.88 -22.55
C ALA A 406 4.66 2.24 -22.27
N ILE A 407 5.32 3.17 -21.57
CA ILE A 407 4.79 4.53 -21.36
C ILE A 407 4.53 5.21 -22.70
N LYS A 408 5.53 5.16 -23.62
CA LYS A 408 5.42 5.76 -24.94
C LYS A 408 4.34 5.11 -25.79
N GLU A 409 4.27 3.79 -25.83
CA GLU A 409 3.29 3.00 -26.59
C GLU A 409 1.86 3.34 -26.18
N VAL A 410 1.60 3.32 -24.86
CA VAL A 410 0.24 3.60 -24.34
C VAL A 410 -0.15 5.05 -24.61
N PHE A 411 0.78 5.99 -24.49
CA PHE A 411 0.50 7.38 -24.85
C PHE A 411 0.16 7.51 -26.35
N GLU A 412 0.98 6.95 -27.24
CA GLU A 412 0.79 7.07 -28.71
C GLU A 412 -0.49 6.39 -29.22
N HIS A 413 -0.90 5.26 -28.61
CA HIS A 413 -2.03 4.46 -29.10
C HIS A 413 -3.34 4.74 -28.37
N HIS A 414 -3.28 5.14 -27.08
CA HIS A 414 -4.47 5.30 -26.23
C HIS A 414 -4.64 6.71 -25.67
N ASN A 415 -3.69 7.64 -25.95
CA ASN A 415 -3.70 8.98 -25.39
C ASN A 415 -3.83 8.97 -23.84
N TYR A 416 -3.10 8.06 -23.19
CA TYR A 416 -3.09 7.84 -21.75
C TYR A 416 -1.64 7.77 -21.24
N LEU A 417 -1.30 8.55 -20.20
CA LEU A 417 0.04 8.54 -19.62
C LEU A 417 0.11 7.61 -18.42
N LEU A 418 1.04 6.68 -18.48
CA LEU A 418 1.37 5.78 -17.37
C LEU A 418 2.49 6.37 -16.50
N ASP A 419 2.42 6.16 -15.19
CA ASP A 419 3.59 6.23 -14.34
C ASP A 419 4.47 4.97 -14.53
N PRO A 420 5.76 5.01 -14.14
CA PRO A 420 6.67 3.88 -14.39
C PRO A 420 6.25 2.56 -13.71
N HIS A 421 5.59 2.60 -12.54
CA HIS A 421 5.12 1.39 -11.88
C HIS A 421 3.97 0.75 -12.68
N THR A 422 3.01 1.56 -13.08
CA THR A 422 1.89 1.12 -13.91
C THR A 422 2.38 0.61 -15.27
N ALA A 423 3.40 1.23 -15.85
CA ALA A 423 4.00 0.77 -17.10
C ALA A 423 4.64 -0.63 -16.99
N VAL A 424 5.30 -0.91 -15.87
CA VAL A 424 5.80 -2.27 -15.58
C VAL A 424 4.64 -3.28 -15.53
N ALA A 425 3.54 -2.92 -14.85
CA ALA A 425 2.36 -3.79 -14.78
C ALA A 425 1.68 -3.95 -16.14
N TYR A 426 1.55 -2.89 -16.92
CA TYR A 426 0.98 -2.95 -18.26
C TYR A 426 1.79 -3.93 -19.15
N GLN A 427 3.11 -3.77 -19.21
CA GLN A 427 3.95 -4.65 -20.02
C GLN A 427 3.93 -6.10 -19.55
N ALA A 428 3.96 -6.33 -18.22
CA ALA A 428 3.83 -7.68 -17.68
C ALA A 428 2.46 -8.30 -18.00
N ALA A 429 1.38 -7.52 -17.95
CA ALA A 429 0.05 -7.98 -18.35
C ALA A 429 0.03 -8.37 -19.86
N GLN A 430 0.65 -7.57 -20.74
CA GLN A 430 0.73 -7.94 -22.17
C GLN A 430 1.46 -9.28 -22.40
N ASN A 431 2.49 -9.57 -21.59
CA ASN A 431 3.27 -10.79 -21.70
C ASN A 431 2.57 -12.03 -21.10
N LEU A 432 1.76 -11.86 -20.05
CA LEU A 432 1.26 -12.94 -19.21
C LEU A 432 -0.24 -13.24 -19.37
N ARG A 433 -1.05 -12.25 -19.83
CA ARG A 433 -2.51 -12.41 -19.89
C ARG A 433 -2.95 -13.56 -20.79
N GLY A 434 -4.01 -14.25 -20.36
CA GLY A 434 -4.74 -15.22 -21.15
C GLY A 434 -5.89 -14.60 -21.96
N GLU A 435 -7.04 -15.29 -21.98
CA GLU A 435 -8.26 -14.85 -22.68
C GLU A 435 -9.15 -13.92 -21.84
N ASN A 436 -8.91 -13.84 -20.52
CA ASN A 436 -9.69 -13.02 -19.62
C ASN A 436 -9.42 -11.52 -19.83
N PRO A 437 -10.40 -10.64 -19.58
CA PRO A 437 -10.13 -9.22 -19.41
C PRO A 437 -9.15 -9.02 -18.25
N VAL A 438 -8.22 -8.06 -18.39
CA VAL A 438 -7.24 -7.75 -17.35
C VAL A 438 -7.53 -6.40 -16.71
N LEU A 439 -7.56 -6.37 -15.38
CA LEU A 439 -7.60 -5.17 -14.56
C LEU A 439 -6.18 -4.87 -14.08
N ILE A 440 -5.61 -3.76 -14.50
CA ILE A 440 -4.24 -3.33 -14.16
C ILE A 440 -4.33 -2.26 -13.06
N ALA A 441 -3.68 -2.49 -11.92
CA ALA A 441 -3.60 -1.51 -10.86
C ALA A 441 -2.70 -0.33 -11.26
N SER A 442 -3.31 0.81 -11.60
CA SER A 442 -2.63 2.09 -11.87
C SER A 442 -2.34 2.78 -10.53
N THR A 443 -1.08 2.69 -10.09
CA THR A 443 -0.71 2.91 -8.69
C THR A 443 -0.25 4.32 -8.36
N ALA A 444 0.04 5.16 -9.35
CA ALA A 444 0.40 6.55 -9.14
C ALA A 444 0.01 7.40 -10.36
N HIS A 445 -0.23 8.69 -10.13
CA HIS A 445 -0.35 9.64 -11.22
C HIS A 445 1.02 9.89 -11.88
N TRP A 446 1.06 9.97 -13.21
CA TRP A 446 2.30 10.14 -13.99
C TRP A 446 3.14 11.35 -13.55
N ALA A 447 2.50 12.45 -13.12
CA ALA A 447 3.18 13.69 -12.71
C ALA A 447 4.04 13.56 -11.45
N LYS A 448 3.92 12.45 -10.69
CA LYS A 448 4.87 12.15 -9.59
C LYS A 448 6.25 11.74 -10.11
N PHE A 449 6.30 11.27 -11.34
CA PHE A 449 7.48 10.71 -12.00
C PHE A 449 7.75 11.40 -13.34
N GLY A 450 7.46 12.70 -13.42
CA GLY A 450 7.51 13.50 -14.66
C GLY A 450 8.81 13.37 -15.42
N GLU A 451 9.97 13.29 -14.74
CA GLU A 451 11.26 13.10 -15.40
C GLU A 451 11.33 11.77 -16.17
N SER A 452 10.85 10.67 -15.59
CA SER A 452 10.79 9.37 -16.24
C SER A 452 9.81 9.36 -17.42
N VAL A 453 8.66 10.01 -17.24
CA VAL A 453 7.64 10.14 -18.30
C VAL A 453 8.15 10.99 -19.46
N TYR A 454 8.78 12.13 -19.17
CA TYR A 454 9.40 12.98 -20.18
C TYR A 454 10.43 12.19 -21.01
N ARG A 455 11.35 11.46 -20.35
CA ARG A 455 12.33 10.60 -21.04
C ARG A 455 11.64 9.59 -21.96
N ALA A 456 10.60 8.93 -21.45
CA ALA A 456 9.89 7.88 -22.17
C ALA A 456 9.22 8.41 -23.44
N ILE A 457 8.43 9.49 -23.36
CA ILE A 457 7.73 10.05 -24.53
C ILE A 457 8.69 10.61 -25.59
N HIS A 458 9.85 11.11 -25.17
CA HIS A 458 10.89 11.64 -26.08
C HIS A 458 11.90 10.56 -26.54
N GLY A 459 11.76 9.30 -26.11
CA GLY A 459 12.68 8.23 -26.50
C GLY A 459 14.09 8.37 -25.92
N ILE A 460 14.23 9.06 -24.78
CA ILE A 460 15.49 9.21 -24.06
C ILE A 460 15.68 7.98 -23.17
N ALA A 461 16.82 7.30 -23.28
CA ALA A 461 17.10 6.09 -22.53
C ALA A 461 17.10 6.35 -21.00
N PRO A 462 16.72 5.35 -20.17
CA PRO A 462 16.87 5.42 -18.73
C PRO A 462 18.30 5.83 -18.33
N GLY A 463 18.44 6.80 -17.42
CA GLY A 463 19.73 7.29 -16.92
C GLY A 463 20.52 8.18 -17.89
N ALA A 464 20.08 8.39 -19.13
CA ALA A 464 20.70 9.36 -20.05
C ALA A 464 20.45 10.82 -19.57
N ALA A 465 21.29 11.75 -19.93
CA ALA A 465 21.09 13.16 -19.59
C ALA A 465 19.82 13.71 -20.28
N LEU A 466 19.08 14.56 -19.57
CA LEU A 466 17.99 15.33 -20.15
C LEU A 466 18.57 16.42 -21.07
N PRO A 467 17.81 16.87 -22.10
CA PRO A 467 18.11 18.09 -22.83
C PRO A 467 18.21 19.29 -21.87
N GLU A 468 19.06 20.26 -22.17
CA GLU A 468 19.32 21.43 -21.29
C GLU A 468 18.02 22.18 -20.94
N GLU A 469 17.10 22.29 -21.88
CA GLU A 469 15.79 22.92 -21.73
C GLU A 469 14.87 22.21 -20.70
N ALA A 470 14.98 20.89 -20.57
CA ALA A 470 14.23 20.12 -19.58
C ALA A 470 15.00 19.97 -18.25
N ALA A 471 16.33 19.90 -18.33
CA ALA A 471 17.18 19.70 -17.14
C ALA A 471 17.20 20.90 -16.18
N CYS A 472 16.86 22.11 -16.66
CA CYS A 472 16.81 23.32 -15.86
C CYS A 472 15.43 23.56 -15.19
N LEU A 473 14.40 22.79 -15.54
CA LEU A 473 13.05 22.94 -15.02
C LEU A 473 12.92 22.28 -13.64
N SER A 474 12.08 22.85 -12.79
CA SER A 474 11.60 22.18 -11.59
C SER A 474 10.70 20.98 -11.96
N GLY A 475 10.38 20.13 -10.98
CA GLY A 475 9.45 19.02 -11.22
C GLY A 475 8.06 19.47 -11.67
N CYS A 476 7.56 20.59 -11.13
CA CYS A 476 6.27 21.17 -11.53
C CYS A 476 6.31 21.74 -12.94
N GLU A 477 7.33 22.54 -13.26
CA GLU A 477 7.53 23.10 -14.61
C GLU A 477 7.69 22.02 -15.67
N LEU A 478 8.39 20.91 -15.34
CA LEU A 478 8.52 19.77 -16.24
C LEU A 478 7.18 19.07 -16.48
N ASN A 479 6.36 18.94 -15.44
CA ASN A 479 5.01 18.39 -15.56
C ASN A 479 4.10 19.27 -16.43
N GLU A 480 4.17 20.59 -16.29
CA GLU A 480 3.46 21.54 -17.16
C GLU A 480 3.92 21.44 -18.63
N LEU A 481 5.21 21.25 -18.86
CA LEU A 481 5.74 21.02 -20.21
C LEU A 481 5.17 19.75 -20.82
N ILE A 482 5.17 18.63 -20.06
CA ILE A 482 4.59 17.35 -20.51
C ILE A 482 3.10 17.51 -20.82
N ALA A 483 2.33 18.13 -19.91
CA ALA A 483 0.90 18.37 -20.10
C ALA A 483 0.61 19.17 -21.38
N LYS A 484 1.40 20.22 -21.64
CA LYS A 484 1.28 21.04 -22.84
C LYS A 484 1.62 20.28 -24.11
N GLU A 485 2.67 19.45 -24.11
CA GLU A 485 3.11 18.69 -25.27
C GLU A 485 2.16 17.54 -25.61
N THR A 486 1.62 16.89 -24.60
CA THR A 486 0.72 15.74 -24.76
C THR A 486 -0.75 16.11 -24.96
N GLY A 487 -1.12 17.33 -24.55
CA GLY A 487 -2.54 17.76 -24.47
C GLY A 487 -3.32 17.11 -23.35
N LEU A 488 -2.64 16.43 -22.41
CA LEU A 488 -3.22 15.84 -21.19
C LEU A 488 -2.94 16.77 -20.02
N ASP A 489 -3.75 17.80 -19.90
CA ASP A 489 -3.53 18.97 -19.04
C ASP A 489 -3.99 18.79 -17.59
N TYR A 490 -4.60 17.63 -17.25
CA TYR A 490 -4.96 17.35 -15.87
C TYR A 490 -3.72 16.95 -15.05
N ILE A 491 -3.37 17.81 -14.11
CA ILE A 491 -2.38 17.54 -13.06
C ILE A 491 -3.09 17.76 -11.72
N PRO A 492 -3.10 16.76 -10.81
CA PRO A 492 -3.72 16.91 -9.48
C PRO A 492 -3.18 18.15 -8.74
N ALA A 493 -4.06 18.88 -8.07
CA ALA A 493 -3.71 20.14 -7.39
C ALA A 493 -2.60 19.97 -6.35
N ASN A 494 -2.53 18.79 -5.71
CA ASN A 494 -1.49 18.42 -4.76
C ASN A 494 -0.10 18.18 -5.39
N LEU A 495 0.01 18.20 -6.71
CA LEU A 495 1.25 18.10 -7.49
C LEU A 495 1.54 19.40 -8.26
N ALA A 496 0.50 20.11 -8.71
CA ALA A 496 0.64 21.29 -9.55
C ALA A 496 1.27 22.51 -8.82
N ASN A 497 0.92 22.72 -7.54
CA ASN A 497 1.24 23.95 -6.82
C ASN A 497 2.39 23.81 -5.80
N LEU A 498 3.20 22.75 -5.92
CA LEU A 498 4.25 22.46 -4.92
C LEU A 498 5.36 23.54 -4.90
N ASP A 499 5.64 24.18 -6.02
CA ASP A 499 6.66 25.24 -6.11
C ASP A 499 6.22 26.53 -5.42
N GLU A 500 4.92 26.75 -5.28
CA GLU A 500 4.35 27.91 -4.60
C GLU A 500 4.12 27.68 -3.10
N THR A 501 4.25 26.42 -2.63
CA THR A 501 3.97 26.04 -1.25
C THR A 501 5.22 26.24 -0.38
N GLU A 502 5.04 26.85 0.79
CA GLU A 502 6.13 27.12 1.73
C GLU A 502 6.77 25.82 2.24
N ILE A 503 8.09 25.72 2.12
CA ILE A 503 8.88 24.63 2.69
C ILE A 503 8.90 24.78 4.22
N ARG A 504 8.36 23.80 4.90
CA ARG A 504 8.18 23.80 6.34
C ARG A 504 9.25 23.00 7.08
N PHE A 505 9.74 21.93 6.47
CA PHE A 505 10.70 21.00 7.08
C PHE A 505 12.01 20.97 6.30
N THR A 506 13.09 21.42 6.95
CA THR A 506 14.43 21.52 6.36
C THR A 506 15.51 20.83 7.21
N ASP A 507 15.14 20.25 8.35
CA ASP A 507 16.08 19.66 9.29
C ASP A 507 16.71 18.40 8.68
N ILE A 508 18.05 18.32 8.77
CA ILE A 508 18.84 17.15 8.35
C ILE A 508 19.45 16.55 9.60
N ILE A 509 19.20 15.26 9.82
CA ILE A 509 19.73 14.50 10.97
C ILE A 509 20.66 13.37 10.49
N ASP A 510 21.46 12.82 11.41
CA ASP A 510 22.27 11.63 11.13
C ASP A 510 21.42 10.36 11.29
N SER A 511 21.81 9.27 10.60
CA SER A 511 21.12 7.97 10.67
C SER A 511 21.40 7.17 11.95
N ALA A 512 22.29 7.66 12.80
CA ALA A 512 22.58 7.03 14.09
C ALA A 512 21.34 7.04 15.00
N PRO A 513 21.01 5.92 15.67
CA PRO A 513 19.82 5.80 16.52
C PRO A 513 19.71 6.94 17.55
N GLU A 514 20.80 7.29 18.20
CA GLU A 514 20.84 8.36 19.21
C GLU A 514 20.47 9.74 18.64
N SER A 515 20.83 10.00 17.38
CA SER A 515 20.46 11.24 16.69
C SER A 515 18.96 11.29 16.38
N ILE A 516 18.38 10.16 15.98
CA ILE A 516 16.95 10.02 15.70
C ILE A 516 16.16 10.15 17.00
N GLU A 517 16.58 9.50 18.08
CA GLU A 517 15.94 9.58 19.41
C GLU A 517 15.93 11.01 19.95
N GLN A 518 17.06 11.73 19.84
CA GLN A 518 17.13 13.15 20.23
C GLN A 518 16.18 14.02 19.39
N ALA A 519 16.08 13.75 18.09
CA ALA A 519 15.14 14.45 17.21
C ALA A 519 13.68 14.16 17.59
N ILE A 520 13.35 12.93 17.93
CA ILE A 520 12.03 12.52 18.44
C ILE A 520 11.68 13.26 19.73
N VAL A 521 12.59 13.25 20.72
CA VAL A 521 12.37 13.95 22.00
C VAL A 521 12.15 15.44 21.76
N LYS A 522 13.01 16.09 20.95
CA LYS A 522 12.87 17.50 20.61
C LYS A 522 11.52 17.81 19.96
N PHE A 523 11.05 16.94 19.05
CA PHE A 523 9.72 17.10 18.42
C PHE A 523 8.61 17.02 19.44
N LEU A 524 8.63 16.01 20.30
CA LEU A 524 7.59 15.80 21.31
C LEU A 524 7.56 16.88 22.39
N ASP A 525 8.71 17.45 22.74
CA ASP A 525 8.80 18.57 23.73
C ASP A 525 8.26 19.91 23.21
N GLN A 526 8.04 20.04 21.91
CA GLN A 526 7.43 21.20 21.28
C GLN A 526 5.89 21.14 21.22
N ARG A 527 5.33 20.02 21.68
CA ARG A 527 3.91 19.74 21.67
C ARG A 527 3.33 19.85 23.09
#